data_a3c7f1a1dd2e5ea459acc2ca1fc86807
#
_entry.id   a3c7f1a1dd2e5ea459acc2ca1fc86807
#
_cell.length_a   1.000
_cell.length_b   1.000
_cell.length_c   1.000
_cell.angle_alpha   90.00
_cell.angle_beta   90.00
_cell.angle_gamma   90.00
#
_symmetry.space_group_name_H-M   'P 1'
#
loop_
_entity.id
_entity.type
_entity.pdbx_description
1 polymer ?
#
loop_
_entity_poly.entity_id
_entity_poly.type
_entity_poly.pdbx_seq_one_letter_code
_entity_poly.pdbx_strand_id
1 'polypeptide(L)'
;EKVEKINNRISPIQDEYIEKYFAEKELNLTATLDGASAYKDADFVVIAAPTNYDPAKNFFDTHHIEDVIDLVLSVNPEATMVIKSTIPVGYCRSLYVKYAQKFAQMVPLPDGKRRKFHLLFSPEFLRESKALEDNLYPSRIIVGYPKMMSVEWEEENEAIRKIQGNHMEESAEIFA
;
A
#
# COMPACT_ATOMS: atom_id res chain seq x y z
N GLU A 1 -10.71 15.55 14.83
CA GLU A 1 -9.88 16.75 14.62
C GLU A 1 -9.14 16.75 13.28
N LYS A 2 -8.18 15.82 12.98
CA LYS A 2 -7.48 15.81 11.68
C LYS A 2 -8.42 15.61 10.49
N VAL A 3 -9.37 14.69 10.59
CA VAL A 3 -10.38 14.43 9.56
C VAL A 3 -11.22 15.70 9.28
N GLU A 4 -11.65 16.39 10.31
CA GLU A 4 -12.42 17.63 10.17
C GLU A 4 -11.58 18.73 9.50
N LYS A 5 -10.32 18.88 9.89
CA LYS A 5 -9.41 19.85 9.26
C LYS A 5 -9.30 19.58 7.75
N ILE A 6 -8.99 18.36 7.36
CA ILE A 6 -8.83 18.00 5.94
C ILE A 6 -10.13 18.25 5.16
N ASN A 7 -11.28 17.83 5.70
CA ASN A 7 -12.57 18.02 5.04
C ASN A 7 -12.96 19.51 4.93
N ASN A 8 -12.47 20.35 5.84
CA ASN A 8 -12.60 21.80 5.78
C ASN A 8 -11.45 22.51 5.04
N ARG A 9 -10.58 21.76 4.34
CA ARG A 9 -9.44 22.30 3.61
C ARG A 9 -8.45 23.07 4.50
N ILE A 10 -8.28 22.60 5.73
CA ILE A 10 -7.28 23.10 6.68
C ILE A 10 -6.18 22.06 6.80
N SER A 11 -4.94 22.48 6.56
CA SER A 11 -3.79 21.56 6.68
C SER A 11 -3.64 21.07 8.14
N PRO A 12 -3.52 19.75 8.39
CA PRO A 12 -3.25 19.20 9.72
C PRO A 12 -1.77 19.33 10.13
N ILE A 13 -0.90 19.73 9.22
CA ILE A 13 0.55 19.90 9.41
C ILE A 13 1.00 21.23 8.81
N GLN A 14 2.17 21.71 9.21
CA GLN A 14 2.79 22.89 8.60
C GLN A 14 3.49 22.52 7.30
N ASP A 15 2.86 22.82 6.18
CA ASP A 15 3.41 22.64 4.82
C ASP A 15 2.76 23.69 3.91
N GLU A 16 3.56 24.65 3.45
CA GLU A 16 3.09 25.79 2.64
C GLU A 16 2.43 25.32 1.32
N TYR A 17 2.90 24.24 0.72
CA TYR A 17 2.31 23.70 -0.51
C TYR A 17 0.95 23.06 -0.25
N ILE A 18 0.77 22.33 0.86
CA ILE A 18 -0.53 21.77 1.24
C ILE A 18 -1.53 22.88 1.51
N GLU A 19 -1.13 23.92 2.27
CA GLU A 19 -1.99 25.06 2.58
C GLU A 19 -2.40 25.80 1.30
N LYS A 20 -1.45 26.03 0.38
CA LYS A 20 -1.70 26.63 -0.93
C LYS A 20 -2.66 25.78 -1.77
N TYR A 21 -2.44 24.47 -1.84
CA TYR A 21 -3.32 23.57 -2.61
C TYR A 21 -4.73 23.53 -2.05
N PHE A 22 -4.89 23.52 -0.74
CA PHE A 22 -6.21 23.58 -0.10
C PHE A 22 -6.94 24.90 -0.38
N ALA A 23 -6.20 26.00 -0.51
CA ALA A 23 -6.75 27.33 -0.78
C ALA A 23 -7.11 27.54 -2.27
N GLU A 24 -6.27 27.01 -3.19
CA GLU A 24 -6.33 27.37 -4.62
C GLU A 24 -6.93 26.26 -5.51
N LYS A 25 -6.96 25.01 -5.06
CA LYS A 25 -7.36 23.89 -5.89
C LYS A 25 -8.70 23.30 -5.49
N GLU A 26 -9.51 22.98 -6.48
CA GLU A 26 -10.68 22.13 -6.30
C GLU A 26 -10.20 20.67 -6.17
N LEU A 27 -10.30 20.11 -4.98
CA LEU A 27 -9.80 18.79 -4.65
C LEU A 27 -10.96 17.82 -4.41
N ASN A 28 -10.98 16.73 -5.16
CA ASN A 28 -11.84 15.57 -4.85
C ASN A 28 -11.18 14.76 -3.72
N LEU A 29 -11.20 15.30 -2.51
CA LEU A 29 -10.55 14.74 -1.32
C LEU A 29 -11.53 14.68 -0.16
N THR A 30 -11.71 13.49 0.38
CA THR A 30 -12.50 13.22 1.58
C THR A 30 -11.67 12.44 2.58
N ALA A 31 -11.64 12.89 3.82
CA ALA A 31 -11.02 12.17 4.92
C ALA A 31 -12.09 11.46 5.76
N THR A 32 -11.83 10.23 6.15
CA THR A 32 -12.72 9.43 7.00
C THR A 32 -11.92 8.53 7.94
N LEU A 33 -12.55 8.07 9.02
CA LEU A 33 -12.06 6.99 9.88
C LEU A 33 -12.66 5.64 9.51
N ASP A 34 -13.65 5.61 8.62
CA ASP A 34 -14.26 4.39 8.11
C ASP A 34 -13.48 3.87 6.91
N GLY A 35 -12.43 3.10 7.21
CA GLY A 35 -11.59 2.48 6.18
C GLY A 35 -12.35 1.47 5.32
N ALA A 36 -13.31 0.74 5.90
CA ALA A 36 -14.08 -0.26 5.16
C ALA A 36 -14.88 0.40 4.02
N SER A 37 -15.58 1.50 4.32
CA SER A 37 -16.31 2.26 3.29
C SER A 37 -15.37 2.91 2.28
N ALA A 38 -14.21 3.41 2.72
CA ALA A 38 -13.25 4.07 1.82
C ALA A 38 -12.61 3.09 0.82
N TYR A 39 -12.35 1.85 1.23
CA TYR A 39 -11.65 0.86 0.39
C TYR A 39 -12.59 0.07 -0.53
N LYS A 40 -13.89 0.06 -0.26
CA LYS A 40 -14.88 -0.80 -0.92
C LYS A 40 -14.85 -0.72 -2.45
N ASP A 41 -14.71 0.48 -2.99
CA ASP A 41 -14.76 0.73 -4.44
C ASP A 41 -13.44 1.36 -4.94
N ALA A 42 -12.35 1.21 -4.18
CA ALA A 42 -11.06 1.77 -4.55
C ALA A 42 -10.33 0.87 -5.58
N ASP A 43 -9.79 1.46 -6.64
CA ASP A 43 -8.87 0.77 -7.56
C ASP A 43 -7.50 0.59 -6.92
N PHE A 44 -7.03 1.62 -6.20
CA PHE A 44 -5.76 1.61 -5.48
C PHE A 44 -5.96 1.96 -4.01
N VAL A 45 -5.28 1.23 -3.12
CA VAL A 45 -5.18 1.55 -1.69
C VAL A 45 -3.73 1.80 -1.33
N VAL A 46 -3.38 3.06 -1.12
CA VAL A 46 -2.02 3.47 -0.73
C VAL A 46 -1.86 3.35 0.78
N ILE A 47 -0.94 2.49 1.21
CA ILE A 47 -0.65 2.21 2.62
C ILE A 47 0.55 3.05 3.05
N ALA A 48 0.29 4.10 3.82
CA ALA A 48 1.30 4.98 4.42
C ALA A 48 1.23 4.94 5.96
N ALA A 49 1.01 3.75 6.51
CA ALA A 49 0.91 3.52 7.95
C ALA A 49 2.28 3.72 8.62
N PRO A 50 2.34 4.22 9.86
CA PRO A 50 3.60 4.35 10.58
C PRO A 50 4.25 2.98 10.82
N THR A 51 5.56 2.92 10.60
CA THR A 51 6.40 1.75 10.88
C THR A 51 7.50 2.17 11.82
N ASN A 52 7.34 1.89 13.11
CA ASN A 52 8.32 2.27 14.12
C ASN A 52 9.47 1.25 14.13
N TYR A 53 10.70 1.76 14.09
CA TYR A 53 11.88 0.94 14.26
C TYR A 53 12.31 0.91 15.73
N ASP A 54 12.41 -0.29 16.32
CA ASP A 54 12.94 -0.51 17.64
C ASP A 54 14.44 -0.94 17.53
N PRO A 55 15.40 -0.04 17.80
CA PRO A 55 16.82 -0.35 17.65
C PRO A 55 17.31 -1.38 18.67
N ALA A 56 16.64 -1.53 19.82
CA ALA A 56 17.03 -2.52 20.83
C ALA A 56 16.70 -3.95 20.40
N LYS A 57 15.64 -4.11 19.58
CA LYS A 57 15.19 -5.40 19.06
C LYS A 57 15.59 -5.60 17.59
N ASN A 58 16.19 -4.59 16.95
CA ASN A 58 16.42 -4.58 15.50
C ASN A 58 15.16 -4.97 14.72
N PHE A 59 14.04 -4.34 15.06
CA PHE A 59 12.71 -4.73 14.59
C PHE A 59 11.91 -3.54 14.08
N PHE A 60 11.29 -3.72 12.90
CA PHE A 60 10.28 -2.81 12.38
C PHE A 60 8.89 -3.31 12.75
N ASP A 61 8.13 -2.47 13.40
CA ASP A 61 6.74 -2.76 13.69
C ASP A 61 5.88 -2.47 12.46
N THR A 62 5.49 -3.52 11.76
CA THR A 62 4.73 -3.46 10.51
C THR A 62 3.27 -3.90 10.67
N HIS A 63 2.80 -4.11 11.91
CA HIS A 63 1.45 -4.64 12.14
C HIS A 63 0.35 -3.75 11.53
N HIS A 64 0.49 -2.43 11.57
CA HIS A 64 -0.48 -1.52 10.97
C HIS A 64 -0.60 -1.68 9.44
N ILE A 65 0.47 -2.07 8.75
CA ILE A 65 0.40 -2.38 7.32
C ILE A 65 -0.47 -3.62 7.10
N GLU A 66 -0.27 -4.66 7.92
CA GLU A 66 -1.02 -5.91 7.81
C GLU A 66 -2.49 -5.74 8.19
N ASP A 67 -2.79 -4.91 9.19
CA ASP A 67 -4.17 -4.54 9.56
C ASP A 67 -4.91 -3.90 8.37
N VAL A 68 -4.26 -2.98 7.65
CA VAL A 68 -4.84 -2.36 6.45
C VAL A 68 -5.03 -3.40 5.35
N ILE A 69 -4.03 -4.25 5.08
CA ILE A 69 -4.12 -5.32 4.08
C ILE A 69 -5.31 -6.25 4.38
N ASP A 70 -5.44 -6.69 5.63
CA ASP A 70 -6.53 -7.59 6.03
C ASP A 70 -7.90 -6.92 5.87
N LEU A 71 -8.01 -5.64 6.20
CA LEU A 71 -9.24 -4.87 6.00
C LEU A 71 -9.58 -4.73 4.51
N VAL A 72 -8.60 -4.36 3.66
CA VAL A 72 -8.80 -4.26 2.21
C VAL A 72 -9.27 -5.59 1.64
N LEU A 73 -8.57 -6.68 1.94
CA LEU A 73 -8.93 -8.02 1.47
C LEU A 73 -10.31 -8.47 1.91
N SER A 74 -10.81 -7.96 3.04
CA SER A 74 -12.14 -8.28 3.55
C SER A 74 -13.28 -7.58 2.81
N VAL A 75 -13.03 -6.36 2.26
CA VAL A 75 -14.07 -5.53 1.65
C VAL A 75 -13.90 -5.36 0.14
N ASN A 76 -12.68 -5.43 -0.36
CA ASN A 76 -12.34 -5.25 -1.78
C ASN A 76 -11.06 -6.02 -2.15
N PRO A 77 -11.14 -7.35 -2.35
CA PRO A 77 -9.96 -8.16 -2.66
C PRO A 77 -9.36 -7.90 -4.04
N GLU A 78 -10.03 -7.14 -4.90
CA GLU A 78 -9.55 -6.78 -6.26
C GLU A 78 -8.73 -5.48 -6.26
N ALA A 79 -8.77 -4.68 -5.18
CA ALA A 79 -7.98 -3.47 -5.09
C ALA A 79 -6.47 -3.74 -5.16
N THR A 80 -5.74 -2.89 -5.87
CA THR A 80 -4.28 -2.92 -5.85
C THR A 80 -3.76 -2.14 -4.66
N MET A 81 -3.12 -2.84 -3.72
CA MET A 81 -2.50 -2.24 -2.55
C MET A 81 -1.08 -1.76 -2.88
N VAL A 82 -0.70 -0.58 -2.40
CA VAL A 82 0.61 0.01 -2.63
C VAL A 82 1.22 0.43 -1.29
N ILE A 83 2.26 -0.26 -0.85
CA ILE A 83 2.98 0.12 0.36
C ILE A 83 3.90 1.30 0.04
N LYS A 84 3.68 2.42 0.74
CA LYS A 84 4.57 3.59 0.73
C LYS A 84 5.35 3.76 2.05
N SER A 85 4.95 3.05 3.09
CA SER A 85 5.68 3.03 4.37
C SER A 85 7.08 2.48 4.21
N THR A 86 8.00 2.92 5.07
CA THR A 86 9.35 2.33 5.19
C THR A 86 9.25 0.91 5.74
N ILE A 87 9.79 -0.05 5.01
CA ILE A 87 9.72 -1.47 5.33
C ILE A 87 11.08 -2.15 5.19
N PRO A 88 11.33 -3.26 5.91
CA PRO A 88 12.53 -4.05 5.74
C PRO A 88 12.69 -4.63 4.34
N VAL A 89 13.93 -4.85 3.92
CA VAL A 89 14.23 -5.56 2.67
C VAL A 89 13.61 -6.96 2.70
N GLY A 90 12.92 -7.35 1.63
CA GLY A 90 12.25 -8.64 1.53
C GLY A 90 10.85 -8.70 2.13
N TYR A 91 10.39 -7.66 2.83
CA TYR A 91 9.08 -7.67 3.50
C TYR A 91 7.90 -7.90 2.54
N CYS A 92 7.88 -7.24 1.37
CA CYS A 92 6.82 -7.50 0.38
C CYS A 92 6.77 -8.97 -0.05
N ARG A 93 7.94 -9.61 -0.24
CA ARG A 93 8.01 -11.02 -0.57
C ARG A 93 7.46 -11.89 0.57
N SER A 94 7.81 -11.59 1.81
CA SER A 94 7.29 -12.33 2.97
C SER A 94 5.78 -12.19 3.11
N LEU A 95 5.19 -11.04 2.77
CA LEU A 95 3.75 -10.87 2.71
C LEU A 95 3.10 -11.78 1.66
N TYR A 96 3.66 -11.86 0.45
CA TYR A 96 3.14 -12.77 -0.57
C TYR A 96 3.14 -14.23 -0.09
N VAL A 97 4.22 -14.69 0.53
CA VAL A 97 4.31 -16.05 1.10
C VAL A 97 3.26 -16.23 2.20
N LYS A 98 3.17 -15.28 3.14
CA LYS A 98 2.18 -15.30 4.24
C LYS A 98 0.76 -15.41 3.72
N TYR A 99 0.39 -14.57 2.75
CA TYR A 99 -0.98 -14.56 2.22
C TYR A 99 -1.27 -15.76 1.32
N ALA A 100 -0.26 -16.30 0.61
CA ALA A 100 -0.42 -17.57 -0.11
C ALA A 100 -0.77 -18.72 0.84
N GLN A 101 -0.07 -18.81 1.98
CA GLN A 101 -0.37 -19.81 3.02
C GLN A 101 -1.76 -19.58 3.64
N LYS A 102 -2.10 -18.31 3.95
CA LYS A 102 -3.43 -17.94 4.49
C LYS A 102 -4.54 -18.34 3.51
N PHE A 103 -4.41 -18.04 2.22
CA PHE A 103 -5.41 -18.36 1.21
C PHE A 103 -5.56 -19.88 0.96
N ALA A 104 -4.46 -20.63 1.06
CA ALA A 104 -4.50 -22.09 0.94
C ALA A 104 -5.32 -22.77 2.05
N GLN A 105 -5.46 -22.14 3.21
CA GLN A 105 -6.24 -22.63 4.35
C GLN A 105 -7.71 -22.17 4.33
N MET A 106 -8.06 -21.23 3.46
CA MET A 106 -9.41 -20.69 3.37
C MET A 106 -10.29 -21.57 2.48
N VAL A 107 -11.60 -21.57 2.75
CA VAL A 107 -12.58 -22.21 1.89
C VAL A 107 -12.44 -21.67 0.46
N PRO A 108 -12.44 -22.55 -0.58
CA PRO A 108 -12.42 -22.11 -1.97
C PRO A 108 -13.54 -21.13 -2.29
N LEU A 109 -13.28 -20.22 -3.23
CA LEU A 109 -14.32 -19.31 -3.72
C LEU A 109 -15.43 -20.09 -4.41
N PRO A 110 -16.72 -19.66 -4.30
CA PRO A 110 -17.85 -20.37 -4.88
C PRO A 110 -17.75 -20.57 -6.41
N ASP A 111 -17.07 -19.67 -7.11
CA ASP A 111 -16.85 -19.72 -8.56
C ASP A 111 -15.61 -20.54 -8.97
N GLY A 112 -14.94 -21.17 -8.01
CA GLY A 112 -13.72 -21.94 -8.23
C GLY A 112 -12.48 -21.11 -8.52
N LYS A 113 -12.56 -19.76 -8.51
CA LYS A 113 -11.40 -18.90 -8.73
C LYS A 113 -10.46 -18.91 -7.53
N ARG A 114 -9.21 -18.61 -7.81
CA ARG A 114 -8.19 -18.45 -6.77
C ARG A 114 -8.23 -17.02 -6.23
N ARG A 115 -8.05 -16.88 -4.92
CA ARG A 115 -7.83 -15.56 -4.30
C ARG A 115 -6.56 -14.97 -4.85
N LYS A 116 -6.61 -13.66 -5.12
CA LYS A 116 -5.49 -12.90 -5.64
C LYS A 116 -4.94 -11.96 -4.56
N PHE A 117 -3.70 -11.58 -4.70
CA PHE A 117 -3.01 -10.65 -3.83
C PHE A 117 -2.29 -9.60 -4.69
N HIS A 118 -2.90 -8.43 -4.79
CA HIS A 118 -2.41 -7.34 -5.60
C HIS A 118 -1.64 -6.37 -4.70
N LEU A 119 -0.30 -6.53 -4.65
CA LEU A 119 0.56 -5.73 -3.80
C LEU A 119 1.74 -5.17 -4.58
N LEU A 120 1.89 -3.85 -4.52
CA LEU A 120 3.02 -3.09 -5.02
C LEU A 120 3.80 -2.48 -3.85
N PHE A 121 5.07 -2.15 -4.09
CA PHE A 121 5.89 -1.34 -3.21
C PHE A 121 6.37 -0.10 -3.95
N SER A 122 6.09 1.07 -3.42
CA SER A 122 6.55 2.34 -3.97
C SER A 122 7.14 3.19 -2.85
N PRO A 123 8.46 3.05 -2.56
CA PRO A 123 9.12 3.84 -1.53
C PRO A 123 9.03 5.33 -1.85
N GLU A 124 9.04 6.14 -0.80
CA GLU A 124 9.13 7.59 -0.90
C GLU A 124 10.55 8.08 -0.59
N PHE A 125 10.92 9.24 -1.12
CA PHE A 125 12.20 9.90 -0.92
C PHE A 125 12.00 11.37 -0.53
N LEU A 126 11.00 11.63 0.32
CA LEU A 126 10.54 12.97 0.66
C LEU A 126 11.38 13.56 1.79
N ARG A 127 11.61 14.87 1.70
CA ARG A 127 12.18 15.65 2.79
C ARG A 127 11.07 16.08 3.76
N GLU A 128 11.36 16.08 5.05
CA GLU A 128 10.47 16.66 6.04
C GLU A 128 10.20 18.14 5.70
N SER A 129 8.99 18.62 5.93
CA SER A 129 8.49 19.96 5.61
C SER A 129 8.43 20.35 4.12
N LYS A 130 8.80 19.46 3.19
CA LYS A 130 8.71 19.66 1.74
C LYS A 130 8.05 18.49 1.02
N ALA A 131 7.27 17.71 1.74
CA ALA A 131 6.71 16.46 1.25
C ALA A 131 5.85 16.64 -0.01
N LEU A 132 5.01 17.66 -0.07
CA LEU A 132 4.18 17.89 -1.27
C LEU A 132 5.01 18.38 -2.45
N GLU A 133 5.98 19.27 -2.24
CA GLU A 133 6.88 19.72 -3.30
C GLU A 133 7.64 18.55 -3.92
N ASP A 134 8.22 17.68 -3.07
CA ASP A 134 8.96 16.51 -3.52
C ASP A 134 8.08 15.44 -4.19
N ASN A 135 6.78 15.36 -3.85
CA ASN A 135 5.81 14.53 -4.57
C ASN A 135 5.41 15.11 -5.93
N LEU A 136 5.31 16.43 -6.04
CA LEU A 136 4.97 17.11 -7.29
C LEU A 136 6.12 17.07 -8.31
N TYR A 137 7.36 17.10 -7.81
CA TYR A 137 8.57 17.13 -8.62
C TYR A 137 9.55 16.03 -8.17
N PRO A 138 9.16 14.76 -8.23
CA PRO A 138 10.00 13.67 -7.75
C PRO A 138 11.22 13.50 -8.64
N SER A 139 12.39 13.27 -8.03
CA SER A 139 13.60 12.93 -8.78
C SER A 139 13.50 11.57 -9.47
N ARG A 140 12.67 10.69 -8.94
CA ARG A 140 12.36 9.35 -9.46
C ARG A 140 11.12 8.78 -8.78
N ILE A 141 10.39 7.97 -9.51
CA ILE A 141 9.31 7.12 -8.99
C ILE A 141 9.77 5.67 -9.15
N ILE A 142 9.68 4.90 -8.07
CA ILE A 142 10.02 3.48 -8.07
C ILE A 142 8.76 2.71 -7.69
N VAL A 143 8.37 1.79 -8.55
CA VAL A 143 7.27 0.86 -8.27
C VAL A 143 7.78 -0.56 -8.47
N GLY A 144 7.70 -1.35 -7.42
CA GLY A 144 8.20 -2.73 -7.39
C GLY A 144 7.12 -3.74 -7.05
N TYR A 145 7.25 -4.92 -7.61
CA TYR A 145 6.48 -6.11 -7.27
C TYR A 145 7.40 -7.34 -7.33
N PRO A 146 7.09 -8.45 -6.63
CA PRO A 146 7.93 -9.62 -6.64
C PRO A 146 8.02 -10.22 -8.04
N LYS A 147 9.23 -10.20 -8.62
CA LYS A 147 9.59 -10.94 -9.85
C LYS A 147 10.31 -12.23 -9.48
N MET A 148 10.07 -13.28 -10.21
CA MET A 148 10.68 -14.59 -9.99
C MET A 148 12.05 -14.62 -10.61
N MET A 149 13.10 -14.47 -9.80
CA MET A 149 14.45 -14.25 -10.35
C MET A 149 15.50 -15.31 -10.00
N SER A 150 15.22 -16.28 -9.12
CA SER A 150 16.23 -17.28 -8.76
C SER A 150 15.65 -18.66 -8.45
N VAL A 151 16.44 -19.69 -8.71
CA VAL A 151 16.12 -21.10 -8.42
C VAL A 151 16.11 -21.38 -6.92
N GLU A 152 16.85 -20.59 -6.13
CA GLU A 152 16.99 -20.77 -4.67
C GLU A 152 15.68 -20.60 -3.88
N TRP A 153 14.63 -20.05 -4.50
CA TRP A 153 13.34 -19.73 -3.86
C TRP A 153 12.15 -20.42 -4.57
N GLU A 154 12.35 -21.63 -5.09
CA GLU A 154 11.38 -22.27 -5.99
C GLU A 154 10.01 -22.50 -5.34
N GLU A 155 9.97 -22.98 -4.10
CA GLU A 155 8.71 -23.20 -3.36
C GLU A 155 7.96 -21.89 -3.08
N GLU A 156 8.68 -20.83 -2.66
CA GLU A 156 8.11 -19.52 -2.42
C GLU A 156 7.64 -18.88 -3.73
N ASN A 157 8.42 -19.02 -4.80
CA ASN A 157 8.05 -18.54 -6.14
C ASN A 157 6.76 -19.20 -6.62
N GLU A 158 6.58 -20.50 -6.38
CA GLU A 158 5.34 -21.19 -6.74
C GLU A 158 4.15 -20.67 -5.92
N ALA A 159 4.33 -20.42 -4.61
CA ALA A 159 3.32 -19.84 -3.77
C ALA A 159 2.91 -18.44 -4.25
N ILE A 160 3.87 -17.58 -4.59
CA ILE A 160 3.63 -16.24 -5.12
C ILE A 160 2.88 -16.31 -6.46
N ARG A 161 3.29 -17.17 -7.39
CA ARG A 161 2.61 -17.35 -8.69
C ARG A 161 1.15 -17.71 -8.54
N LYS A 162 0.80 -18.48 -7.52
CA LYS A 162 -0.59 -18.90 -7.28
C LYS A 162 -1.52 -17.75 -6.94
N ILE A 163 -1.03 -16.73 -6.24
CA ILE A 163 -1.86 -15.63 -5.74
C ILE A 163 -1.59 -14.28 -6.41
N GLN A 164 -0.44 -14.11 -7.07
CA GLN A 164 -0.14 -12.86 -7.77
C GLN A 164 -1.16 -12.60 -8.87
N GLY A 165 -1.64 -11.35 -8.96
CA GLY A 165 -2.55 -10.93 -10.01
C GLY A 165 -1.87 -10.93 -11.39
N ASN A 166 -2.65 -11.14 -12.44
CA ASN A 166 -2.13 -11.22 -13.81
C ASN A 166 -1.69 -9.85 -14.38
N HIS A 167 -2.13 -8.76 -13.77
CA HIS A 167 -1.92 -7.39 -14.27
C HIS A 167 -1.02 -6.54 -13.37
N MET A 168 -0.09 -7.18 -12.64
CA MET A 168 0.79 -6.45 -11.71
C MET A 168 1.71 -5.44 -12.42
N GLU A 169 2.16 -5.76 -13.62
CA GLU A 169 3.00 -4.87 -14.44
C GLU A 169 2.19 -3.66 -14.91
N GLU A 170 1.00 -3.88 -15.46
CA GLU A 170 0.06 -2.83 -15.86
C GLU A 170 -0.35 -1.96 -14.66
N SER A 171 -0.68 -2.57 -13.52
CA SER A 171 -0.99 -1.81 -12.30
C SER A 171 0.18 -0.97 -11.82
N ALA A 172 1.41 -1.45 -11.96
CA ALA A 172 2.61 -0.70 -11.61
C ALA A 172 2.83 0.49 -12.57
N GLU A 173 2.58 0.32 -13.86
CA GLU A 173 2.65 1.39 -14.87
C GLU A 173 1.58 2.45 -14.66
N ILE A 174 0.35 2.05 -14.34
CA ILE A 174 -0.76 3.00 -14.07
C ILE A 174 -0.48 3.80 -12.79
N PHE A 175 0.11 3.15 -11.77
CA PHE A 175 0.39 3.81 -10.49
C PHE A 175 1.58 4.78 -10.58
N ALA A 176 2.57 4.52 -11.44
CA ALA A 176 3.78 5.34 -11.58
C ALA A 176 3.53 6.70 -12.24
#